data_74fe2dda1ae25ac5b31b5181102110e4
#
_entry.id   74fe2dda1ae25ac5b31b5181102110e4
#
_cell.length_a   1.000
_cell.length_b   1.000
_cell.length_c   1.000
_cell.angle_alpha   90.00
_cell.angle_beta   90.00
_cell.angle_gamma   90.00
#
_symmetry.space_group_name_H-M   'P 1'
#
loop_
_entity.id
_entity.type
_entity.pdbx_description
1 polymer ?
#
loop_
_entity_poly.entity_id
_entity_poly.type
_entity_poly.pdbx_seq_one_letter_code
_entity_poly.pdbx_strand_id
1 'polypeptide(L)'
;MSYPFFSLAKTPRIKPISYCSGNISIDVSPTCPLGIATVWDADILIYAISKIMRARNSGQTISPKLRTTPYEILSFIGRDKAYSGYRRLKASLARLQNTKITTSLRTPANSLASFTWINAWQEIEPKIDRSASLEIILSDWIYASLEHDTRILTLSPDYFSLTGGIERWLYRLVRKHGGRQHSGWEFEFRHLFLKAGSSQQFRHFARDIRNIVSRQSIPDYHLEIFLDMRGNEILSFRSKPCGQRPATLGQSHPLKPGRSHPHHTGDYPRKSSLNHCRKREPATLNFYSNFDSNFIGLRPVNNSYQLEEKKDSAEALNHFNPIKKEKWS
;
A
#
# COMPACT_ATOMS: atom_id res chain seq x y z
N MET A 1 -4.17 5.47 -3.38
CA MET A 1 -4.11 5.27 -1.93
C MET A 1 -3.11 6.19 -1.24
N SER A 2 -3.06 7.41 -1.67
CA SER A 2 -2.36 8.49 -0.97
C SER A 2 -3.17 9.03 0.21
N TYR A 3 -4.47 8.76 0.25
CA TYR A 3 -5.41 9.18 1.28
C TYR A 3 -5.52 8.17 2.45
N PRO A 4 -6.05 8.60 3.60
CA PRO A 4 -6.05 7.83 4.85
C PRO A 4 -7.15 6.76 4.91
N PHE A 5 -7.14 5.81 4.00
CA PHE A 5 -8.11 4.73 3.92
C PHE A 5 -7.87 3.57 4.91
N PHE A 6 -6.71 3.54 5.56
CA PHE A 6 -6.30 2.45 6.44
C PHE A 6 -5.66 2.97 7.71
N SER A 7 -5.84 2.25 8.79
CA SER A 7 -5.07 2.49 10.01
C SER A 7 -3.59 2.19 9.78
N LEU A 8 -2.72 3.10 10.22
CA LEU A 8 -1.26 2.91 10.18
C LEU A 8 -0.71 2.23 11.42
N ALA A 9 -1.55 2.01 12.45
CA ALA A 9 -1.19 1.31 13.67
C ALA A 9 -1.38 -0.20 13.54
N LYS A 10 -0.54 -0.98 14.21
CA LYS A 10 -0.69 -2.44 14.34
C LYS A 10 -1.80 -2.80 15.34
N THR A 11 -2.05 -1.92 16.30
CA THR A 11 -3.15 -2.06 17.27
C THR A 11 -4.48 -1.72 16.62
N PRO A 12 -5.58 -2.38 17.02
CA PRO A 12 -6.91 -2.05 16.53
C PRO A 12 -7.25 -0.58 16.75
N ARG A 13 -7.69 0.10 15.70
CA ARG A 13 -8.18 1.48 15.75
C ARG A 13 -9.70 1.49 15.66
N ILE A 14 -10.35 1.84 16.76
CA ILE A 14 -11.82 1.96 16.83
C ILE A 14 -12.27 3.38 16.45
N LYS A 15 -11.45 4.40 16.79
CA LYS A 15 -11.74 5.81 16.45
C LYS A 15 -11.74 5.99 14.94
N PRO A 16 -12.81 6.55 14.34
CA PRO A 16 -12.87 6.82 12.92
C PRO A 16 -11.71 7.66 12.40
N ILE A 17 -11.45 7.55 11.11
CA ILE A 17 -10.54 8.43 10.36
C ILE A 17 -11.45 9.34 9.54
N SER A 18 -11.36 10.64 9.77
CA SER A 18 -12.03 11.65 8.95
C SER A 18 -10.97 12.52 8.29
N TYR A 19 -11.14 12.74 7.00
CA TYR A 19 -10.26 13.56 6.19
C TYR A 19 -11.12 14.43 5.26
N CYS A 20 -10.84 15.74 5.25
CA CYS A 20 -11.45 16.69 4.34
C CYS A 20 -10.37 17.59 3.78
N SER A 21 -10.35 17.79 2.46
CA SER A 21 -9.48 18.74 1.77
C SER A 21 -10.10 19.12 0.44
N GLY A 22 -10.39 20.40 0.24
CA GLY A 22 -11.14 20.87 -0.90
C GLY A 22 -12.46 20.11 -1.07
N ASN A 23 -12.72 19.58 -2.25
CA ASN A 23 -13.93 18.80 -2.56
C ASN A 23 -13.84 17.32 -2.15
N ILE A 24 -12.76 16.90 -1.49
CA ILE A 24 -12.54 15.52 -1.13
C ILE A 24 -12.88 15.33 0.34
N SER A 25 -13.84 14.44 0.61
CA SER A 25 -14.15 13.94 1.95
C SER A 25 -13.97 12.44 2.02
N ILE A 26 -13.43 11.95 3.12
CA ILE A 26 -13.23 10.53 3.38
C ILE A 26 -13.48 10.27 4.86
N ASP A 27 -14.42 9.39 5.13
CA ASP A 27 -14.69 8.87 6.47
C ASP A 27 -14.50 7.35 6.46
N VAL A 28 -13.69 6.85 7.39
CA VAL A 28 -13.43 5.43 7.55
C VAL A 28 -13.75 5.04 8.98
N SER A 29 -14.70 4.14 9.15
CA SER A 29 -15.16 3.69 10.46
C SER A 29 -15.26 2.17 10.56
N PRO A 30 -14.98 1.59 11.74
CA PRO A 30 -15.21 0.18 11.96
C PRO A 30 -16.69 -0.06 12.23
N THR A 31 -17.24 -1.16 11.73
CA THR A 31 -18.59 -1.62 12.04
C THR A 31 -18.60 -2.71 13.10
N CYS A 32 -17.43 -3.13 13.59
CA CYS A 32 -17.27 -4.15 14.61
C CYS A 32 -16.06 -3.85 15.52
N PRO A 33 -15.92 -4.53 16.68
CA PRO A 33 -14.82 -4.30 17.64
C PRO A 33 -13.41 -4.63 17.12
N LEU A 34 -13.29 -5.27 15.97
CA LEU A 34 -11.99 -5.62 15.35
C LEU A 34 -11.18 -4.39 14.91
N GLY A 35 -11.84 -3.21 14.85
CA GLY A 35 -11.24 -1.96 14.42
C GLY A 35 -11.18 -1.80 12.90
N ILE A 36 -10.66 -0.65 12.48
CA ILE A 36 -10.48 -0.27 11.07
C ILE A 36 -9.41 -1.18 10.45
N ALA A 37 -9.62 -1.57 9.18
CA ALA A 37 -8.62 -2.27 8.38
C ALA A 37 -7.29 -1.50 8.37
N THR A 38 -6.20 -2.24 8.54
CA THR A 38 -4.85 -1.68 8.63
C THR A 38 -4.15 -1.66 7.27
N VAL A 39 -3.07 -0.91 7.19
CA VAL A 39 -2.21 -0.86 6.01
C VAL A 39 -1.64 -2.24 5.64
N TRP A 40 -1.54 -3.17 6.62
CA TRP A 40 -1.13 -4.55 6.38
C TRP A 40 -2.27 -5.43 5.87
N ASP A 41 -3.53 -5.12 6.20
CA ASP A 41 -4.68 -5.82 5.64
C ASP A 41 -4.86 -5.49 4.16
N ALA A 42 -4.44 -4.28 3.74
CA ALA A 42 -4.40 -3.88 2.33
C ALA A 42 -3.55 -4.81 1.44
N ASP A 43 -2.60 -5.56 2.01
CA ASP A 43 -1.79 -6.53 1.26
C ASP A 43 -2.65 -7.63 0.61
N ILE A 44 -3.76 -8.01 1.27
CA ILE A 44 -4.73 -8.98 0.72
C ILE A 44 -5.43 -8.41 -0.51
N LEU A 45 -5.79 -7.11 -0.47
CA LEU A 45 -6.37 -6.44 -1.62
C LEU A 45 -5.35 -6.31 -2.77
N ILE A 46 -4.08 -6.04 -2.46
CA ILE A 46 -3.00 -6.02 -3.46
C ILE A 46 -2.89 -7.38 -4.15
N TYR A 47 -2.92 -8.47 -3.37
CA TYR A 47 -2.92 -9.82 -3.92
C TYR A 47 -4.14 -10.07 -4.82
N ALA A 48 -5.35 -9.80 -4.33
CA ALA A 48 -6.58 -10.04 -5.06
C ALA A 48 -6.63 -9.27 -6.38
N ILE A 49 -6.31 -7.97 -6.34
CA ILE A 49 -6.24 -7.11 -7.51
C ILE A 49 -5.18 -7.62 -8.50
N SER A 50 -3.98 -8.00 -8.00
CA SER A 50 -2.92 -8.52 -8.86
C SER A 50 -3.32 -9.80 -9.59
N LYS A 51 -4.07 -10.70 -8.92
CA LYS A 51 -4.56 -11.93 -9.51
C LYS A 51 -5.62 -11.66 -10.60
N ILE A 52 -6.58 -10.76 -10.33
CA ILE A 52 -7.60 -10.34 -11.30
C ILE A 52 -6.96 -9.66 -12.51
N MET A 53 -6.00 -8.75 -12.29
CA MET A 53 -5.34 -8.05 -13.39
C MET A 53 -4.46 -8.97 -14.25
N ARG A 54 -3.85 -9.98 -13.65
CA ARG A 54 -3.13 -11.00 -14.41
C ARG A 54 -4.08 -11.78 -15.31
N ALA A 55 -5.24 -12.19 -14.81
CA ALA A 55 -6.28 -12.86 -15.60
C ALA A 55 -6.76 -11.97 -16.74
N ARG A 56 -7.06 -10.68 -16.46
CA ARG A 56 -7.44 -9.70 -17.48
C ARG A 56 -6.38 -9.55 -18.57
N ASN A 57 -5.11 -9.39 -18.19
CA ASN A 57 -4.01 -9.23 -19.14
C ASN A 57 -3.76 -10.49 -19.98
N SER A 58 -4.21 -11.65 -19.51
CA SER A 58 -4.22 -12.93 -20.27
C SER A 58 -5.48 -13.14 -21.09
N GLY A 59 -6.35 -12.13 -21.23
CA GLY A 59 -7.60 -12.21 -22.01
C GLY A 59 -8.71 -13.03 -21.34
N GLN A 60 -8.58 -13.39 -20.07
CA GLN A 60 -9.61 -14.11 -19.32
C GLN A 60 -10.71 -13.17 -18.83
N THR A 61 -11.94 -13.67 -18.76
CA THR A 61 -13.04 -12.94 -18.12
C THR A 61 -12.75 -12.73 -16.63
N ILE A 62 -12.81 -11.47 -16.21
CA ILE A 62 -12.63 -11.12 -14.79
C ILE A 62 -13.95 -11.16 -14.03
N SER A 63 -13.86 -11.36 -12.72
CA SER A 63 -15.01 -11.41 -11.80
C SER A 63 -14.62 -10.75 -10.48
N PRO A 64 -15.56 -10.10 -9.75
CA PRO A 64 -15.32 -9.63 -8.39
C PRO A 64 -15.07 -10.77 -7.41
N LYS A 65 -15.46 -11.99 -7.79
CA LYS A 65 -15.35 -13.22 -7.00
C LYS A 65 -14.00 -13.88 -7.30
N LEU A 66 -13.16 -13.98 -6.28
CA LEU A 66 -11.82 -14.57 -6.34
C LEU A 66 -11.77 -15.85 -5.51
N ARG A 67 -11.44 -16.97 -6.15
CA ARG A 67 -11.07 -18.22 -5.46
C ARG A 67 -9.57 -18.34 -5.34
N THR A 68 -9.11 -18.70 -4.14
CA THR A 68 -7.70 -18.80 -3.79
C THR A 68 -7.49 -19.69 -2.58
N THR A 69 -6.26 -19.90 -2.16
CA THR A 69 -5.94 -20.58 -0.91
C THR A 69 -5.27 -19.60 0.06
N PRO A 70 -5.41 -19.83 1.39
CA PRO A 70 -4.65 -19.06 2.39
C PRO A 70 -3.14 -19.11 2.13
N TYR A 71 -2.64 -20.26 1.69
CA TYR A 71 -1.22 -20.46 1.36
C TYR A 71 -0.75 -19.54 0.23
N GLU A 72 -1.54 -19.39 -0.85
CA GLU A 72 -1.21 -18.50 -1.96
C GLU A 72 -1.14 -17.04 -1.50
N ILE A 73 -2.13 -16.59 -0.71
CA ILE A 73 -2.15 -15.22 -0.18
C ILE A 73 -0.90 -14.98 0.67
N LEU A 74 -0.67 -15.82 1.69
CA LEU A 74 0.44 -15.65 2.63
C LEU A 74 1.80 -15.75 1.94
N SER A 75 1.93 -16.62 0.93
CA SER A 75 3.15 -16.73 0.11
C SER A 75 3.41 -15.47 -0.69
N PHE A 76 2.37 -14.91 -1.33
CA PHE A 76 2.49 -13.71 -2.14
C PHE A 76 2.91 -12.48 -1.32
N ILE A 77 2.33 -12.32 -0.13
CA ILE A 77 2.60 -11.18 0.74
C ILE A 77 3.81 -11.41 1.68
N GLY A 78 4.51 -12.54 1.53
CA GLY A 78 5.72 -12.85 2.31
C GLY A 78 5.47 -13.05 3.81
N ARG A 79 4.30 -13.60 4.21
CA ARG A 79 3.96 -13.83 5.62
C ARG A 79 4.06 -15.29 6.01
N ASP A 80 4.18 -15.50 7.33
CA ASP A 80 4.19 -16.81 7.96
C ASP A 80 2.96 -17.65 7.56
N LYS A 81 3.20 -18.91 7.20
CA LYS A 81 2.20 -19.87 6.74
C LYS A 81 1.78 -20.86 7.83
N ALA A 82 2.25 -20.68 9.06
CA ALA A 82 1.83 -21.46 10.21
C ALA A 82 0.41 -21.07 10.66
N TYR A 83 -0.14 -21.79 11.61
CA TYR A 83 -1.48 -21.53 12.17
C TYR A 83 -1.70 -20.06 12.60
N SER A 84 -0.68 -19.43 13.17
CA SER A 84 -0.71 -18.02 13.56
C SER A 84 -0.92 -17.08 12.36
N GLY A 85 -0.32 -17.39 11.21
CA GLY A 85 -0.49 -16.68 9.95
C GLY A 85 -1.92 -16.79 9.43
N TYR A 86 -2.47 -18.01 9.44
CA TYR A 86 -3.88 -18.26 9.04
C TYR A 86 -4.88 -17.50 9.91
N ARG A 87 -4.70 -17.54 11.24
CA ARG A 87 -5.56 -16.80 12.17
C ARG A 87 -5.52 -15.29 11.90
N ARG A 88 -4.32 -14.74 11.65
CA ARG A 88 -4.14 -13.31 11.30
C ARG A 88 -4.78 -12.98 9.96
N LEU A 89 -4.71 -13.87 8.97
CA LEU A 89 -5.36 -13.69 7.67
C LEU A 89 -6.87 -13.59 7.82
N LYS A 90 -7.52 -14.49 8.58
CA LYS A 90 -8.97 -14.43 8.87
C LYS A 90 -9.35 -13.12 9.55
N ALA A 91 -8.60 -12.68 10.56
CA ALA A 91 -8.83 -11.42 11.24
C ALA A 91 -8.68 -10.21 10.29
N SER A 92 -7.74 -10.27 9.34
CA SER A 92 -7.56 -9.23 8.31
C SER A 92 -8.73 -9.19 7.34
N LEU A 93 -9.22 -10.34 6.87
CA LEU A 93 -10.42 -10.44 6.02
C LEU A 93 -11.66 -9.89 6.74
N ALA A 94 -11.84 -10.24 8.01
CA ALA A 94 -12.93 -9.72 8.82
C ALA A 94 -12.85 -8.18 8.97
N ARG A 95 -11.67 -7.59 9.20
CA ARG A 95 -11.52 -6.13 9.22
C ARG A 95 -11.81 -5.48 7.87
N LEU A 96 -11.36 -6.07 6.77
CA LEU A 96 -11.64 -5.56 5.42
C LEU A 96 -13.14 -5.54 5.12
N GLN A 97 -13.88 -6.56 5.56
CA GLN A 97 -15.33 -6.65 5.41
C GLN A 97 -16.07 -5.66 6.33
N ASN A 98 -15.53 -5.42 7.52
CA ASN A 98 -16.18 -4.61 8.56
C ASN A 98 -15.60 -3.19 8.68
N THR A 99 -14.90 -2.69 7.66
CA THR A 99 -14.47 -1.30 7.56
C THR A 99 -15.34 -0.57 6.56
N LYS A 100 -16.24 0.29 7.05
CA LYS A 100 -17.09 1.14 6.22
C LYS A 100 -16.31 2.37 5.79
N ILE A 101 -16.33 2.65 4.49
CA ILE A 101 -15.73 3.83 3.88
C ILE A 101 -16.83 4.66 3.26
N THR A 102 -16.85 5.96 3.56
CA THR A 102 -17.71 6.94 2.90
C THR A 102 -16.83 8.00 2.28
N THR A 103 -17.00 8.30 1.00
CA THR A 103 -16.11 9.23 0.31
C THR A 103 -16.79 9.92 -0.87
N SER A 104 -16.36 11.17 -1.16
CA SER A 104 -16.73 11.89 -2.37
C SER A 104 -15.86 11.53 -3.58
N LEU A 105 -14.84 10.69 -3.41
CA LEU A 105 -13.97 10.28 -4.52
C LEU A 105 -14.74 9.43 -5.54
N ARG A 106 -14.62 9.79 -6.82
CA ARG A 106 -15.26 9.09 -7.95
C ARG A 106 -16.78 9.11 -7.90
N THR A 107 -17.34 10.07 -7.26
CA THR A 107 -18.79 10.28 -7.25
C THR A 107 -19.13 11.55 -8.02
N PRO A 108 -20.35 11.66 -8.55
CA PRO A 108 -20.85 12.92 -9.07
C PRO A 108 -20.72 14.03 -8.02
N ALA A 109 -20.66 15.28 -8.47
CA ALA A 109 -20.58 16.42 -7.56
C ALA A 109 -21.69 16.33 -6.49
N ASN A 110 -21.33 16.63 -5.24
CA ASN A 110 -22.23 16.60 -4.08
C ASN A 110 -22.83 15.24 -3.72
N SER A 111 -22.22 14.13 -4.17
CA SER A 111 -22.62 12.79 -3.79
C SER A 111 -21.51 12.07 -3.03
N LEU A 112 -21.90 11.04 -2.26
CA LEU A 112 -20.99 10.20 -1.48
C LEU A 112 -21.18 8.75 -1.85
N ALA A 113 -20.09 8.03 -2.08
CA ALA A 113 -20.10 6.58 -2.15
C ALA A 113 -19.87 5.99 -0.76
N SER A 114 -20.58 4.94 -0.43
CA SER A 114 -20.38 4.17 0.81
C SER A 114 -20.18 2.70 0.47
N PHE A 115 -19.08 2.11 0.94
CA PHE A 115 -18.71 0.72 0.63
C PHE A 115 -17.80 0.14 1.73
N THR A 116 -17.54 -1.18 1.63
CA THR A 116 -16.49 -1.89 2.37
C THR A 116 -15.40 -2.34 1.38
N TRP A 117 -14.26 -2.82 1.87
CA TRP A 117 -13.18 -3.29 0.98
C TRP A 117 -13.55 -4.59 0.27
N ILE A 118 -14.19 -5.49 0.98
CA ILE A 118 -14.74 -6.74 0.43
C ILE A 118 -16.20 -6.87 0.88
N ASN A 119 -17.05 -7.36 -0.03
CA ASN A 119 -18.46 -7.57 0.28
C ASN A 119 -18.65 -8.80 1.17
N ALA A 120 -17.91 -9.87 0.86
CA ALA A 120 -17.96 -11.13 1.61
C ALA A 120 -16.67 -11.92 1.46
N TRP A 121 -16.46 -12.85 2.38
CA TRP A 121 -15.48 -13.92 2.26
C TRP A 121 -15.98 -15.18 2.96
N GLN A 122 -15.58 -16.34 2.47
CA GLN A 122 -15.92 -17.63 3.07
C GLN A 122 -14.82 -18.66 2.85
N GLU A 123 -14.73 -19.60 3.77
CA GLU A 123 -13.95 -20.82 3.60
C GLU A 123 -14.78 -21.84 2.83
N ILE A 124 -14.17 -22.47 1.85
CA ILE A 124 -14.81 -23.55 1.08
C ILE A 124 -14.16 -24.86 1.56
N GLU A 125 -14.98 -25.75 2.09
CA GLU A 125 -14.52 -27.08 2.47
C GLU A 125 -14.08 -27.87 1.23
N PRO A 126 -12.91 -28.52 1.27
CA PRO A 126 -12.45 -29.30 0.15
C PRO A 126 -13.32 -30.56 -0.02
N LYS A 127 -13.94 -30.70 -1.21
CA LYS A 127 -14.70 -31.91 -1.53
C LYS A 127 -13.83 -33.14 -1.81
N ILE A 128 -12.61 -32.94 -2.33
CA ILE A 128 -11.72 -34.03 -2.78
C ILE A 128 -10.25 -33.73 -2.43
N ASP A 129 -9.82 -32.47 -2.47
CA ASP A 129 -8.41 -32.07 -2.23
C ASP A 129 -8.27 -31.43 -0.85
N ARG A 130 -7.24 -31.83 -0.08
CA ARG A 130 -7.07 -31.48 1.35
C ARG A 130 -6.72 -30.01 1.61
N SER A 131 -6.67 -29.15 0.61
CA SER A 131 -6.32 -27.74 0.77
C SER A 131 -7.58 -26.86 0.99
N ALA A 132 -7.66 -26.20 2.15
CA ALA A 132 -8.69 -25.22 2.42
C ALA A 132 -8.66 -24.11 1.36
N SER A 133 -9.80 -23.86 0.72
CA SER A 133 -9.96 -22.79 -0.25
C SER A 133 -10.68 -21.59 0.38
N LEU A 134 -10.35 -20.40 -0.08
CA LEU A 134 -11.02 -19.15 0.27
C LEU A 134 -11.70 -18.59 -0.96
N GLU A 135 -12.91 -18.09 -0.76
CA GLU A 135 -13.61 -17.25 -1.71
C GLU A 135 -13.71 -15.84 -1.13
N ILE A 136 -13.28 -14.85 -1.90
CA ILE A 136 -13.29 -13.44 -1.53
C ILE A 136 -14.06 -12.69 -2.61
N ILE A 137 -15.02 -11.87 -2.22
CA ILE A 137 -15.81 -11.04 -3.11
C ILE A 137 -15.42 -9.59 -2.87
N LEU A 138 -14.75 -8.98 -3.85
CA LEU A 138 -14.39 -7.56 -3.80
C LEU A 138 -15.66 -6.70 -3.83
N SER A 139 -15.60 -5.51 -3.22
CA SER A 139 -16.70 -4.55 -3.34
C SER A 139 -16.84 -4.05 -4.78
N ASP A 140 -18.08 -3.72 -5.15
CA ASP A 140 -18.40 -3.22 -6.49
C ASP A 140 -17.63 -1.94 -6.81
N TRP A 141 -17.41 -1.10 -5.81
CA TRP A 141 -16.63 0.13 -5.96
C TRP A 141 -15.17 -0.14 -6.36
N ILE A 142 -14.54 -1.19 -5.80
CA ILE A 142 -13.20 -1.63 -6.21
C ILE A 142 -13.28 -2.26 -7.60
N TYR A 143 -14.21 -3.18 -7.81
CA TYR A 143 -14.31 -3.96 -9.03
C TYR A 143 -14.58 -3.10 -10.26
N ALA A 144 -15.53 -2.17 -10.18
CA ALA A 144 -15.80 -1.21 -11.27
C ALA A 144 -14.56 -0.44 -11.71
N SER A 145 -13.66 -0.14 -10.76
CA SER A 145 -12.39 0.50 -11.09
C SER A 145 -11.43 -0.40 -11.84
N LEU A 146 -11.51 -1.72 -11.67
CA LEU A 146 -10.69 -2.68 -12.41
C LEU A 146 -11.18 -2.86 -13.85
N GLU A 147 -12.48 -2.73 -14.08
CA GLU A 147 -13.06 -2.87 -15.41
C GLU A 147 -12.73 -1.68 -16.31
N HIS A 148 -12.84 -0.46 -15.79
CA HIS A 148 -12.76 0.75 -16.60
C HIS A 148 -11.37 1.38 -16.67
N ASP A 149 -10.46 1.05 -15.74
CA ASP A 149 -9.20 1.76 -15.62
C ASP A 149 -7.98 0.89 -15.95
N THR A 150 -7.19 1.38 -16.91
CA THR A 150 -5.94 0.73 -17.33
C THR A 150 -4.72 1.21 -16.52
N ARG A 151 -4.87 2.26 -15.71
CA ARG A 151 -3.76 2.90 -14.99
C ARG A 151 -3.64 2.36 -13.57
N ILE A 152 -3.11 1.16 -13.43
CA ILE A 152 -2.89 0.51 -12.15
C ILE A 152 -1.44 0.72 -11.70
N LEU A 153 -1.26 1.13 -10.44
CA LEU A 153 0.05 1.36 -9.86
C LEU A 153 0.76 0.04 -9.59
N THR A 154 1.89 -0.17 -10.24
CA THR A 154 2.76 -1.31 -9.98
C THR A 154 3.62 -1.03 -8.76
N LEU A 155 3.64 -1.94 -7.78
CA LEU A 155 4.47 -1.87 -6.59
C LEU A 155 5.70 -2.78 -6.73
N SER A 156 6.81 -2.40 -6.08
CA SER A 156 7.97 -3.28 -5.93
C SER A 156 7.62 -4.45 -4.99
N PRO A 157 8.15 -5.66 -5.25
CA PRO A 157 8.06 -6.76 -4.27
C PRO A 157 8.62 -6.40 -2.89
N ASP A 158 9.62 -5.50 -2.84
CA ASP A 158 10.24 -5.03 -1.61
C ASP A 158 9.28 -4.24 -0.70
N TYR A 159 8.12 -3.83 -1.23
CA TYR A 159 7.05 -3.22 -0.42
C TYR A 159 6.62 -4.10 0.75
N PHE A 160 6.55 -5.42 0.56
CA PHE A 160 6.10 -6.33 1.60
C PHE A 160 7.12 -6.51 2.73
N SER A 161 8.39 -6.15 2.51
CA SER A 161 9.43 -6.15 3.53
C SER A 161 9.34 -4.95 4.49
N LEU A 162 8.62 -3.88 4.11
CA LEU A 162 8.43 -2.71 4.96
C LEU A 162 7.63 -3.07 6.22
N THR A 163 8.20 -2.78 7.39
CA THR A 163 7.62 -3.17 8.68
C THR A 163 6.80 -2.08 9.36
N GLY A 164 7.06 -0.82 9.02
CA GLY A 164 6.38 0.35 9.57
C GLY A 164 5.10 0.71 8.83
N GLY A 165 4.04 1.12 9.55
CA GLY A 165 2.79 1.53 8.92
C GLY A 165 2.95 2.82 8.12
N ILE A 166 3.70 3.79 8.66
CA ILE A 166 4.02 5.04 7.96
C ILE A 166 4.89 4.76 6.74
N GLU A 167 5.88 3.86 6.83
CA GLU A 167 6.72 3.46 5.70
C GLU A 167 5.88 2.88 4.54
N ARG A 168 4.95 1.98 4.84
CA ARG A 168 4.06 1.38 3.84
C ARG A 168 3.15 2.40 3.18
N TRP A 169 2.59 3.30 3.96
CA TRP A 169 1.78 4.40 3.45
C TRP A 169 2.61 5.36 2.60
N LEU A 170 3.77 5.78 3.12
CA LEU A 170 4.68 6.69 2.43
C LEU A 170 5.17 6.11 1.11
N TYR A 171 5.55 4.82 1.07
CA TYR A 171 5.93 4.15 -0.19
C TYR A 171 4.85 4.29 -1.26
N ARG A 172 3.58 4.05 -0.91
CA ARG A 172 2.47 4.18 -1.87
C ARG A 172 2.23 5.61 -2.33
N LEU A 173 2.37 6.58 -1.42
CA LEU A 173 2.32 8.00 -1.75
C LEU A 173 3.44 8.39 -2.72
N VAL A 174 4.68 8.07 -2.35
CA VAL A 174 5.87 8.35 -3.16
C VAL A 174 5.79 7.67 -4.53
N ARG A 175 5.36 6.40 -4.56
CA ARG A 175 5.19 5.66 -5.82
C ARG A 175 4.14 6.27 -6.74
N LYS A 176 3.06 6.79 -6.17
CA LYS A 176 2.00 7.47 -6.94
C LYS A 176 2.51 8.77 -7.55
N HIS A 177 3.15 9.63 -6.78
CA HIS A 177 3.55 10.97 -7.20
C HIS A 177 4.92 11.00 -7.89
N GLY A 178 5.89 10.22 -7.39
CA GLY A 178 7.23 10.14 -7.97
C GLY A 178 7.27 9.38 -9.30
N GLY A 179 6.42 8.37 -9.46
CA GLY A 179 6.25 7.61 -10.70
C GLY A 179 7.58 7.34 -11.43
N ARG A 180 7.66 7.81 -12.68
CA ARG A 180 8.86 7.82 -13.52
C ARG A 180 9.40 9.24 -13.75
N GLN A 181 8.95 10.20 -12.96
CA GLN A 181 9.38 11.60 -13.11
C GLN A 181 10.79 11.78 -12.56
N HIS A 182 11.69 12.31 -13.40
CA HIS A 182 13.07 12.56 -13.00
C HIS A 182 13.20 13.75 -12.03
N SER A 183 12.30 14.73 -12.12
CA SER A 183 12.29 15.92 -11.26
C SER A 183 11.91 15.64 -9.80
N GLY A 184 11.28 14.46 -9.53
CA GLY A 184 10.79 14.14 -8.19
C GLY A 184 9.51 14.90 -7.81
N TRP A 185 9.19 14.90 -6.51
CA TRP A 185 8.04 15.56 -5.93
C TRP A 185 8.30 15.96 -4.49
N GLU A 186 7.53 16.92 -3.99
CA GLU A 186 7.72 17.50 -2.66
C GLU A 186 6.40 17.59 -1.89
N PHE A 187 6.50 17.37 -0.56
CA PHE A 187 5.39 17.55 0.35
C PHE A 187 5.84 18.17 1.67
N GLU A 188 5.08 19.13 2.17
CA GLU A 188 5.24 19.63 3.53
C GLU A 188 4.84 18.54 4.55
N PHE A 189 5.56 18.45 5.68
CA PHE A 189 5.29 17.44 6.72
C PHE A 189 3.89 17.55 7.32
N ARG A 190 3.34 18.76 7.47
CA ARG A 190 1.96 18.94 7.96
C ARG A 190 0.94 18.40 6.97
N HIS A 191 1.15 18.61 5.69
CA HIS A 191 0.32 18.05 4.62
C HIS A 191 0.40 16.50 4.62
N LEU A 192 1.60 15.93 4.76
CA LEU A 192 1.78 14.49 4.90
C LEU A 192 1.04 13.92 6.11
N PHE A 193 1.10 14.63 7.25
CA PHE A 193 0.43 14.22 8.47
C PHE A 193 -1.10 14.14 8.30
N LEU A 194 -1.70 15.15 7.70
CA LEU A 194 -3.12 15.18 7.38
C LEU A 194 -3.50 14.04 6.42
N LYS A 195 -2.76 13.91 5.32
CA LYS A 195 -2.96 12.83 4.32
C LYS A 195 -2.77 11.42 4.89
N ALA A 196 -1.95 11.25 5.90
CA ALA A 196 -1.71 9.97 6.54
C ALA A 196 -2.86 9.52 7.46
N GLY A 197 -3.67 10.46 7.96
CA GLY A 197 -4.71 10.17 8.95
C GLY A 197 -4.15 9.51 10.21
N SER A 198 -2.91 9.85 10.57
CA SER A 198 -2.21 9.27 11.71
C SER A 198 -2.92 9.61 13.01
N SER A 199 -3.04 8.64 13.91
CA SER A 199 -3.56 8.86 15.28
C SER A 199 -2.51 9.41 16.25
N GLN A 200 -1.26 9.51 15.81
CA GLN A 200 -0.16 10.04 16.61
C GLN A 200 -0.24 11.57 16.71
N GLN A 201 0.53 12.14 17.63
CA GLN A 201 0.80 13.58 17.62
C GLN A 201 1.76 13.91 16.46
N PHE A 202 1.63 15.11 15.88
CA PHE A 202 2.46 15.55 14.75
C PHE A 202 3.96 15.40 15.00
N ARG A 203 4.45 15.73 16.21
CA ARG A 203 5.86 15.60 16.58
C ARG A 203 6.40 14.16 16.44
N HIS A 204 5.58 13.16 16.75
CA HIS A 204 5.96 11.76 16.63
C HIS A 204 5.94 11.31 15.16
N PHE A 205 4.94 11.72 14.40
CA PHE A 205 4.87 11.49 12.97
C PHE A 205 6.08 12.09 12.24
N ALA A 206 6.41 13.37 12.53
CA ALA A 206 7.56 14.04 11.94
C ALA A 206 8.89 13.32 12.26
N ARG A 207 9.05 12.87 13.52
CA ARG A 207 10.22 12.05 13.90
C ARG A 207 10.29 10.75 13.11
N ASP A 208 9.16 10.08 12.92
CA ASP A 208 9.13 8.83 12.16
C ASP A 208 9.49 9.07 10.68
N ILE A 209 9.01 10.15 10.06
CA ILE A 209 9.43 10.55 8.69
C ILE A 209 10.93 10.80 8.63
N ARG A 210 11.52 11.58 9.58
CA ARG A 210 12.98 11.82 9.62
C ARG A 210 13.76 10.51 9.73
N ASN A 211 13.31 9.57 10.56
CA ASN A 211 13.93 8.26 10.71
C ASN A 211 13.84 7.43 9.41
N ILE A 212 12.73 7.50 8.68
CA ILE A 212 12.56 6.83 7.38
C ILE A 212 13.55 7.42 6.36
N VAL A 213 13.65 8.74 6.30
CA VAL A 213 14.60 9.44 5.40
C VAL A 213 16.04 9.12 5.78
N SER A 214 16.40 9.19 7.06
CA SER A 214 17.77 8.85 7.52
C SER A 214 18.18 7.41 7.14
N ARG A 215 17.25 6.45 7.23
CA ARG A 215 17.50 5.04 6.86
C ARG A 215 17.38 4.76 5.37
N GLN A 216 16.84 5.70 4.59
CA GLN A 216 16.51 5.49 3.17
C GLN A 216 15.72 4.18 2.94
N SER A 217 14.77 3.87 3.83
CA SER A 217 14.08 2.58 3.88
C SER A 217 13.02 2.41 2.77
N ILE A 218 12.69 3.46 2.03
CA ILE A 218 11.71 3.40 0.95
C ILE A 218 12.33 2.81 -0.32
N PRO A 219 11.86 1.66 -0.81
CA PRO A 219 12.37 1.03 -2.03
C PRO A 219 12.24 1.94 -3.25
N ASP A 220 13.19 1.85 -4.17
CA ASP A 220 13.22 2.50 -5.48
C ASP A 220 13.26 4.04 -5.47
N TYR A 221 13.27 4.68 -4.27
CA TYR A 221 13.26 6.13 -4.14
C TYR A 221 14.37 6.64 -3.22
N HIS A 222 14.90 7.79 -3.56
CA HIS A 222 15.78 8.59 -2.71
C HIS A 222 14.95 9.70 -2.07
N LEU A 223 15.08 9.87 -0.76
CA LEU A 223 14.33 10.84 0.03
C LEU A 223 15.28 11.85 0.67
N GLU A 224 14.89 13.11 0.67
CA GLU A 224 15.62 14.22 1.28
C GLU A 224 14.67 15.09 2.09
N ILE A 225 15.19 15.78 3.09
CA ILE A 225 14.43 16.78 3.86
C ILE A 225 15.19 18.10 3.76
N PHE A 226 14.43 19.17 3.49
CA PHE A 226 14.95 20.53 3.56
C PHE A 226 13.92 21.44 4.23
N LEU A 227 14.32 22.66 4.56
CA LEU A 227 13.44 23.68 5.10
C LEU A 227 13.04 24.65 4.00
N ASP A 228 11.77 25.01 3.96
CA ASP A 228 11.31 26.10 3.11
C ASP A 228 11.69 27.47 3.68
N MET A 229 11.39 28.55 2.97
CA MET A 229 11.67 29.93 3.39
C MET A 229 10.93 30.32 4.69
N ARG A 230 9.93 29.55 5.13
CA ARG A 230 9.17 29.77 6.37
C ARG A 230 9.63 28.86 7.51
N GLY A 231 10.65 28.03 7.27
CA GLY A 231 11.17 27.08 8.25
C GLY A 231 10.34 25.80 8.37
N ASN A 232 9.42 25.51 7.44
CA ASN A 232 8.67 24.26 7.43
C ASN A 232 9.52 23.13 6.82
N GLU A 233 9.41 21.93 7.38
CA GLU A 233 10.07 20.75 6.83
C GLU A 233 9.33 20.24 5.60
N ILE A 234 10.08 20.08 4.52
CA ILE A 234 9.63 19.55 3.23
C ILE A 234 10.30 18.21 2.98
N LEU A 235 9.50 17.19 2.67
CA LEU A 235 9.99 15.91 2.15
C LEU A 235 10.06 16.01 0.63
N SER A 236 11.26 15.88 0.09
CA SER A 236 11.50 15.70 -1.35
C SER A 236 11.83 14.24 -1.64
N PHE A 237 11.41 13.74 -2.78
CA PHE A 237 11.75 12.39 -3.22
C PHE A 237 11.83 12.29 -4.74
N ARG A 238 12.74 11.42 -5.19
CA ARG A 238 12.97 11.13 -6.62
C ARG A 238 13.21 9.64 -6.81
N SER A 239 12.91 9.13 -7.99
CA SER A 239 13.20 7.73 -8.32
C SER A 239 14.71 7.49 -8.38
N LYS A 240 15.19 6.37 -7.83
CA LYS A 240 16.58 5.93 -8.00
C LYS A 240 16.81 5.52 -9.46
N PRO A 241 17.98 5.81 -10.04
CA PRO A 241 18.32 5.33 -11.37
C PRO A 241 18.21 3.80 -11.45
N CYS A 242 17.69 3.31 -12.57
CA CYS A 242 17.62 1.87 -12.81
C CYS A 242 19.04 1.29 -12.87
N GLY A 243 19.42 0.45 -11.91
CA GLY A 243 20.77 -0.16 -11.84
C GLY A 243 21.45 -0.10 -10.48
N GLN A 244 21.03 0.78 -9.58
CA GLN A 244 21.59 0.86 -8.22
C GLN A 244 20.68 0.13 -7.21
N ARG A 245 20.52 -1.19 -7.36
CA ARG A 245 20.06 -1.99 -6.21
C ARG A 245 21.25 -2.19 -5.28
N PRO A 246 21.16 -1.83 -3.99
CA PRO A 246 22.16 -2.27 -3.04
C PRO A 246 22.17 -3.80 -3.09
N ALA A 247 23.35 -4.38 -3.28
CA ALA A 247 23.55 -5.81 -3.11
C ALA A 247 23.07 -6.13 -1.68
N THR A 248 22.00 -6.91 -1.56
CA THR A 248 21.60 -7.50 -0.29
C THR A 248 22.82 -8.26 0.22
N LEU A 249 23.41 -7.78 1.31
CA LEU A 249 24.42 -8.52 2.06
C LEU A 249 23.80 -9.87 2.43
N GLY A 250 24.17 -10.88 1.66
CA GLY A 250 23.87 -12.26 1.99
C GLY A 250 24.47 -12.55 3.36
N GLN A 251 23.61 -12.70 4.36
CA GLN A 251 24.02 -13.32 5.62
C GLN A 251 24.37 -14.76 5.28
N SER A 252 25.69 -14.98 5.10
CA SER A 252 26.28 -16.31 5.11
C SER A 252 26.09 -16.87 6.52
N HIS A 253 25.15 -17.78 6.70
CA HIS A 253 25.12 -18.63 7.87
C HIS A 253 26.40 -19.47 7.89
N PRO A 254 27.15 -19.53 9.00
CA PRO A 254 28.29 -20.41 9.11
C PRO A 254 27.80 -21.87 9.07
N LEU A 255 28.26 -22.60 8.07
CA LEU A 255 28.07 -24.05 7.95
C LEU A 255 28.77 -24.74 9.15
N LYS A 256 28.00 -25.47 9.94
CA LYS A 256 28.54 -26.41 10.93
C LYS A 256 29.34 -27.50 10.19
N PRO A 257 30.52 -27.94 10.69
CA PRO A 257 31.30 -29.00 10.07
C PRO A 257 30.57 -30.34 10.21
N GLY A 258 30.12 -30.89 9.09
CA GLY A 258 29.49 -32.19 8.99
C GLY A 258 30.53 -33.27 8.67
N ARG A 259 30.39 -34.39 9.33
CA ARG A 259 31.22 -35.63 9.31
C ARG A 259 31.45 -36.15 7.90
N SER A 260 32.70 -36.57 7.68
CA SER A 260 33.20 -37.29 6.52
C SER A 260 32.55 -38.69 6.38
N HIS A 261 32.13 -39.05 5.16
CA HIS A 261 32.02 -40.42 4.68
C HIS A 261 32.54 -40.52 3.24
N PRO A 262 33.10 -41.71 2.82
CA PRO A 262 34.11 -41.80 1.77
C PRO A 262 33.58 -42.06 0.37
N HIS A 263 34.43 -41.67 -0.57
CA HIS A 263 34.55 -41.97 -1.98
C HIS A 263 33.62 -42.97 -2.67
N HIS A 264 32.96 -42.51 -3.74
CA HIS A 264 32.80 -43.26 -4.98
C HIS A 264 33.12 -42.38 -6.19
N THR A 265 34.13 -42.83 -6.93
CA THR A 265 34.57 -42.29 -8.24
C THR A 265 33.55 -42.61 -9.31
N GLY A 266 33.15 -41.63 -10.10
CA GLY A 266 32.37 -41.79 -11.30
C GLY A 266 32.57 -40.57 -12.21
N ASP A 267 33.41 -40.76 -13.25
CA ASP A 267 33.65 -39.80 -14.31
C ASP A 267 32.36 -39.48 -15.10
N TYR A 268 32.03 -38.21 -15.25
CA TYR A 268 31.19 -37.70 -16.32
C TYR A 268 31.72 -36.32 -16.84
N PRO A 269 31.65 -36.08 -18.16
CA PRO A 269 32.37 -35.01 -18.83
C PRO A 269 31.76 -33.64 -18.61
N ARG A 270 32.64 -32.62 -18.49
CA ARG A 270 32.33 -31.21 -18.43
C ARG A 270 31.59 -30.74 -19.69
N LYS A 271 30.35 -30.28 -19.56
CA LYS A 271 29.69 -29.41 -20.51
C LYS A 271 29.77 -27.97 -20.00
N SER A 272 30.38 -27.12 -20.80
CA SER A 272 30.45 -25.68 -20.66
C SER A 272 29.04 -25.10 -20.52
N SER A 273 28.72 -24.56 -19.33
CA SER A 273 27.48 -23.82 -19.11
C SER A 273 27.68 -22.34 -19.42
N LEU A 274 27.17 -21.91 -20.54
CA LEU A 274 26.88 -20.53 -20.85
C LEU A 274 25.96 -19.96 -19.76
N ASN A 275 26.45 -18.95 -19.07
CA ASN A 275 25.71 -18.15 -18.09
C ASN A 275 24.51 -17.46 -18.79
N HIS A 276 23.35 -18.10 -18.80
CA HIS A 276 22.09 -17.46 -19.06
C HIS A 276 21.65 -16.76 -17.76
N CYS A 277 21.96 -15.47 -17.66
CA CYS A 277 21.37 -14.57 -16.68
C CYS A 277 19.87 -14.50 -16.99
N ARG A 278 19.07 -15.39 -16.39
CA ARG A 278 17.60 -15.27 -16.40
C ARG A 278 17.26 -14.00 -15.65
N LYS A 279 16.96 -12.93 -16.38
CA LYS A 279 16.22 -11.78 -15.86
C LYS A 279 14.95 -12.32 -15.23
N ARG A 280 14.87 -12.34 -13.90
CA ARG A 280 13.58 -12.50 -13.21
C ARG A 280 12.75 -11.30 -13.64
N GLU A 281 11.72 -11.54 -14.41
CA GLU A 281 10.70 -10.54 -14.69
C GLU A 281 10.18 -10.01 -13.35
N PRO A 282 10.10 -8.69 -13.16
CA PRO A 282 9.51 -8.14 -11.94
C PRO A 282 8.08 -8.65 -11.85
N ALA A 283 7.75 -9.33 -10.76
CA ALA A 283 6.37 -9.68 -10.48
C ALA A 283 5.54 -8.40 -10.53
N THR A 284 4.67 -8.29 -11.54
CA THR A 284 3.85 -7.11 -11.76
C THR A 284 2.76 -7.10 -10.68
N LEU A 285 3.03 -6.38 -9.59
CA LEU A 285 2.11 -6.17 -8.49
C LEU A 285 1.28 -4.94 -8.81
N ASN A 286 0.07 -5.16 -9.31
CA ASN A 286 -0.81 -4.08 -9.73
C ASN A 286 -1.63 -3.58 -8.55
N PHE A 287 -1.50 -2.31 -8.22
CA PHE A 287 -2.31 -1.62 -7.22
C PHE A 287 -2.76 -0.24 -7.75
N TYR A 288 -3.93 0.22 -7.32
CA TYR A 288 -4.58 1.42 -7.87
C TYR A 288 -3.73 2.69 -7.86
N SER A 289 -3.60 3.33 -9.03
CA SER A 289 -3.11 4.71 -9.17
C SER A 289 -4.23 5.76 -9.29
N ASN A 290 -5.49 5.34 -9.46
CA ASN A 290 -6.56 6.19 -9.98
C ASN A 290 -7.56 6.69 -8.95
N PHE A 291 -7.14 6.99 -7.75
CA PHE A 291 -8.01 7.68 -6.81
C PHE A 291 -8.19 9.18 -7.11
N ASP A 292 -7.41 9.76 -8.05
CA ASP A 292 -7.41 11.22 -8.28
C ASP A 292 -7.48 11.66 -9.75
N SER A 293 -7.73 10.79 -10.73
CA SER A 293 -7.52 11.18 -12.14
C SER A 293 -8.77 11.46 -12.95
N ASN A 294 -9.89 11.80 -12.33
CA ASN A 294 -11.05 12.33 -13.04
C ASN A 294 -11.21 13.84 -12.85
N PHE A 295 -10.11 14.61 -13.02
CA PHE A 295 -10.25 16.05 -13.29
C PHE A 295 -9.38 16.41 -14.47
N ILE A 296 -10.07 16.68 -15.60
CA ILE A 296 -9.67 17.50 -16.77
C ILE A 296 -8.53 16.92 -17.61
N GLY A 297 -8.88 16.58 -18.86
CA GLY A 297 -7.95 16.45 -19.97
C GLY A 297 -7.21 17.76 -20.21
N LEU A 298 -6.08 17.93 -19.56
CA LEU A 298 -5.08 18.92 -19.90
C LEU A 298 -3.69 18.27 -19.85
N ARG A 299 -2.94 18.50 -20.92
CA ARG A 299 -1.53 18.13 -21.08
C ARG A 299 -0.71 18.67 -19.90
N PRO A 300 0.43 18.05 -19.53
CA PRO A 300 1.28 18.58 -18.49
C PRO A 300 1.86 19.93 -18.93
N VAL A 301 1.34 21.00 -18.38
CA VAL A 301 1.95 22.32 -18.40
C VAL A 301 2.52 22.58 -17.02
N ASN A 302 3.79 22.95 -16.99
CA ASN A 302 4.62 23.26 -15.85
C ASN A 302 3.89 24.03 -14.72
N ASN A 303 4.17 23.63 -13.50
CA ASN A 303 4.04 24.42 -12.25
C ASN A 303 2.66 24.76 -11.65
N SER A 304 1.51 24.54 -12.29
CA SER A 304 0.22 24.95 -11.70
C SER A 304 -0.34 24.00 -10.64
N TYR A 305 0.01 22.71 -10.67
CA TYR A 305 -0.50 21.73 -9.70
C TYR A 305 0.12 21.85 -8.30
N GLN A 306 1.32 22.40 -8.18
CA GLN A 306 1.92 22.68 -6.87
C GLN A 306 1.21 23.84 -6.13
N LEU A 307 0.61 24.78 -6.87
CA LEU A 307 -0.06 25.94 -6.30
C LEU A 307 -1.47 25.60 -5.79
N GLU A 308 -2.18 24.68 -6.43
CA GLU A 308 -3.51 24.25 -5.96
C GLU A 308 -3.42 23.36 -4.71
N GLU A 309 -2.50 22.40 -4.65
CA GLU A 309 -2.28 21.62 -3.42
C GLU A 309 -1.74 22.49 -2.26
N LYS A 310 -1.01 23.59 -2.55
CA LYS A 310 -0.59 24.55 -1.52
C LYS A 310 -1.73 25.41 -1.00
N LYS A 311 -2.72 25.77 -1.83
CA LYS A 311 -3.92 26.50 -1.40
C LYS A 311 -4.80 25.65 -0.50
N ASP A 312 -5.04 24.37 -0.87
CA ASP A 312 -5.85 23.45 -0.08
C ASP A 312 -5.28 23.23 1.31
N SER A 313 -3.95 23.24 1.46
CA SER A 313 -3.30 23.11 2.77
C SER A 313 -3.49 24.32 3.69
N ALA A 314 -3.60 25.51 3.12
CA ALA A 314 -3.81 26.75 3.89
C ALA A 314 -5.26 26.89 4.36
N GLU A 315 -6.23 26.47 3.55
CA GLU A 315 -7.65 26.52 3.91
C GLU A 315 -8.02 25.47 4.96
N ALA A 316 -7.46 24.26 4.90
CA ALA A 316 -7.69 23.22 5.89
C ALA A 316 -7.20 23.59 7.30
N LEU A 317 -6.19 24.45 7.42
CA LEU A 317 -5.67 24.92 8.71
C LEU A 317 -6.55 25.99 9.36
N ASN A 318 -7.34 26.75 8.59
CA ASN A 318 -8.17 27.81 9.13
C ASN A 318 -9.52 27.32 9.69
N HIS A 319 -9.94 26.09 9.39
CA HIS A 319 -11.20 25.53 9.89
C HIS A 319 -11.07 24.73 11.19
N PHE A 320 -9.87 24.58 11.76
CA PHE A 320 -9.66 24.02 13.09
C PHE A 320 -9.60 25.11 14.16
N ASN A 321 -10.69 25.83 14.37
CA ASN A 321 -10.85 26.68 15.56
C ASN A 321 -11.39 25.85 16.73
N PRO A 322 -10.82 25.95 17.94
CA PRO A 322 -11.23 25.16 19.07
C PRO A 322 -12.62 25.58 19.57
N ILE A 323 -13.42 24.56 19.87
CA ILE A 323 -14.73 24.64 20.53
C ILE A 323 -14.64 25.59 21.75
N LYS A 324 -15.42 26.66 21.70
CA LYS A 324 -15.65 27.55 22.86
C LYS A 324 -16.11 26.71 24.05
N LYS A 325 -15.41 26.85 25.16
CA LYS A 325 -15.86 26.38 26.45
C LYS A 325 -17.08 27.20 26.86
N GLU A 326 -18.26 26.65 26.79
CA GLU A 326 -19.42 27.19 27.48
C GLU A 326 -19.24 26.91 28.98
N LYS A 327 -19.22 28.01 29.74
CA LYS A 327 -19.29 28.00 31.21
C LYS A 327 -20.72 27.71 31.61
N TRP A 328 -20.94 26.65 32.32
CA TRP A 328 -22.16 26.46 33.11
C TRP A 328 -22.00 27.22 34.42
N SER A 329 -22.86 28.18 34.65
CA SER A 329 -23.19 28.77 35.94
C SER A 329 -24.40 28.05 36.54
#